data_0e31bbe3abd604fc3eb48ab8077632a4
#
_entry.id   0e31bbe3abd604fc3eb48ab8077632a4
#
_cell.length_a   1.000
_cell.length_b   1.000
_cell.length_c   1.000
_cell.angle_alpha   90.00
_cell.angle_beta   90.00
_cell.angle_gamma   90.00
#
_symmetry.space_group_name_H-M   'P 1'
#
loop_
_entity.id
_entity.type
_entity.pdbx_description
1 polymer ?
#
loop_
_entity_poly.entity_id
_entity_poly.type
_entity_poly.pdbx_seq_one_letter_code
_entity_poly.pdbx_strand_id
1 'polypeptide(L)'
;MTIPNNPVLQGFHADPEILYSHQTKKYYIYSTTDGQPGWGGWYFSVFSSDNLKDWKDEGVMLDLKSDQVAWADGNAWAPCIEEKMVDGKYYKYFFYFSGNPVAGGGKQIGVAVADSPIGPFKDLGHPIITESPVGHGQQIDVDVFTDPVSGKSYLYWGNGYMAGAELNEDMVSIKKNTLTVLTPKGGSLKDYAFREAAYVFY
;
A
#
# COMPACT_ATOMS: atom_id res chain seq x y z
N MET A 1 -20.66 -0.61 -26.37
CA MET A 1 -19.78 -0.29 -25.25
C MET A 1 -18.47 0.22 -25.84
N THR A 2 -18.08 1.45 -25.57
CA THR A 2 -16.75 1.95 -25.93
C THR A 2 -15.75 1.32 -24.97
N ILE A 3 -14.75 0.64 -25.51
CA ILE A 3 -13.63 0.12 -24.72
C ILE A 3 -12.91 1.33 -24.08
N PRO A 4 -12.60 1.31 -22.78
CA PRO A 4 -11.79 2.37 -22.16
C PRO A 4 -10.48 2.55 -22.93
N ASN A 5 -10.03 3.78 -23.11
CA ASN A 5 -8.71 4.02 -23.68
C ASN A 5 -7.65 3.41 -22.74
N ASN A 6 -6.71 2.69 -23.32
CA ASN A 6 -5.55 2.17 -22.60
C ASN A 6 -4.29 2.83 -23.20
N PRO A 7 -3.45 3.49 -22.40
CA PRO A 7 -3.50 3.60 -20.93
C PRO A 7 -4.62 4.51 -20.42
N VAL A 8 -5.19 4.17 -19.27
CA VAL A 8 -6.27 4.95 -18.63
C VAL A 8 -5.75 6.24 -17.99
N LEU A 9 -4.49 6.27 -17.59
CA LEU A 9 -3.76 7.44 -17.11
C LEU A 9 -2.56 7.73 -18.03
N GLN A 10 -2.25 9.00 -18.18
CA GLN A 10 -1.05 9.43 -18.93
C GLN A 10 0.14 9.52 -17.98
N GLY A 11 1.34 9.14 -18.46
CA GLY A 11 2.57 9.16 -17.68
C GLY A 11 2.98 7.78 -17.16
N PHE A 12 3.76 7.79 -16.09
CA PHE A 12 4.32 6.58 -15.47
C PHE A 12 3.67 6.34 -14.12
N HIS A 13 2.96 5.21 -14.02
CA HIS A 13 2.18 4.83 -12.84
C HIS A 13 2.37 3.34 -12.59
N ALA A 14 3.45 2.95 -11.89
CA ALA A 14 3.69 1.56 -11.53
C ALA A 14 2.86 1.14 -10.31
N ASP A 15 2.73 -0.16 -10.14
CA ASP A 15 2.11 -0.80 -8.98
C ASP A 15 0.76 -0.16 -8.57
N PRO A 16 -0.18 0.01 -9.53
CA PRO A 16 -1.42 0.73 -9.23
C PRO A 16 -2.35 -0.12 -8.37
N GLU A 17 -2.82 0.48 -7.29
CA GLU A 17 -3.92 -0.01 -6.48
C GLU A 17 -5.22 0.69 -6.85
N ILE A 18 -6.32 -0.06 -6.93
CA ILE A 18 -7.64 0.48 -7.23
C ILE A 18 -8.61 0.25 -6.08
N LEU A 19 -9.29 1.31 -5.65
CA LEU A 19 -10.32 1.29 -4.64
C LEU A 19 -11.67 1.72 -5.22
N TYR A 20 -12.74 0.96 -4.96
CA TYR A 20 -14.11 1.49 -5.03
C TYR A 20 -14.54 1.95 -3.65
N SER A 21 -14.70 3.24 -3.44
CA SER A 21 -15.14 3.79 -2.17
C SER A 21 -16.65 3.66 -1.98
N HIS A 22 -17.06 2.99 -0.92
CA HIS A 22 -18.47 2.89 -0.52
C HIS A 22 -19.01 4.20 0.04
N GLN A 23 -18.13 5.07 0.55
CA GLN A 23 -18.49 6.40 1.02
C GLN A 23 -18.87 7.33 -0.13
N THR A 24 -17.98 7.43 -1.14
CA THR A 24 -18.11 8.42 -2.21
C THR A 24 -18.80 7.87 -3.47
N LYS A 25 -18.93 6.54 -3.59
CA LYS A 25 -19.42 5.82 -4.78
C LYS A 25 -18.60 6.07 -6.03
N LYS A 26 -17.28 6.28 -5.86
CA LYS A 26 -16.30 6.51 -6.93
C LYS A 26 -15.18 5.49 -6.87
N TYR A 27 -14.46 5.38 -7.98
CA TYR A 27 -13.21 4.62 -8.08
C TYR A 27 -12.02 5.55 -7.88
N TYR A 28 -10.97 5.02 -7.26
CA TYR A 28 -9.72 5.73 -7.03
C TYR A 28 -8.55 4.87 -7.44
N ILE A 29 -7.53 5.46 -8.07
CA ILE A 29 -6.24 4.81 -8.37
C ILE A 29 -5.16 5.53 -7.57
N TYR A 30 -4.32 4.72 -6.92
CA TYR A 30 -3.11 5.12 -6.23
C TYR A 30 -1.94 4.37 -6.86
N SER A 31 -0.80 5.02 -7.05
CA SER A 31 0.32 4.37 -7.72
C SER A 31 1.66 4.86 -7.22
N THR A 32 2.68 4.05 -7.42
CA THR A 32 4.08 4.48 -7.36
C THR A 32 4.29 5.62 -8.35
N THR A 33 4.99 6.67 -7.92
CA THR A 33 5.42 7.75 -8.82
C THR A 33 6.70 7.35 -9.52
N ASP A 34 6.58 7.01 -10.78
CA ASP A 34 7.66 6.56 -11.65
C ASP A 34 8.29 7.69 -12.48
N GLY A 35 9.26 7.31 -13.35
CA GLY A 35 9.94 8.24 -14.25
C GLY A 35 11.06 9.03 -13.58
N GLN A 36 11.40 8.71 -12.33
CA GLN A 36 12.50 9.33 -11.60
C GLN A 36 13.78 8.46 -11.66
N PRO A 37 14.99 9.07 -11.67
CA PRO A 37 16.24 8.31 -11.62
C PRO A 37 16.32 7.38 -10.41
N GLY A 38 16.88 6.17 -10.61
CA GLY A 38 17.12 5.22 -9.52
C GLY A 38 15.85 4.61 -8.93
N TRP A 39 14.75 4.55 -9.70
CA TRP A 39 13.44 4.04 -9.26
C TRP A 39 12.82 4.89 -8.14
N GLY A 40 13.25 6.15 -8.04
CA GLY A 40 13.06 7.01 -6.89
C GLY A 40 11.94 8.03 -7.01
N GLY A 41 10.69 7.65 -6.84
CA GLY A 41 9.63 8.59 -6.49
C GLY A 41 9.64 8.92 -4.99
N TRP A 42 9.03 10.03 -4.58
CA TRP A 42 8.95 10.42 -3.17
C TRP A 42 7.56 10.89 -2.75
N TYR A 43 6.56 10.80 -3.63
CA TYR A 43 5.19 11.18 -3.33
C TYR A 43 4.21 10.20 -3.99
N PHE A 44 2.99 10.20 -3.48
CA PHE A 44 1.86 9.48 -4.05
C PHE A 44 0.80 10.47 -4.52
N SER A 45 0.28 10.24 -5.73
CA SER A 45 -0.88 10.95 -6.27
C SER A 45 -2.09 10.04 -6.24
N VAL A 46 -3.27 10.65 -6.29
CA VAL A 46 -4.54 9.94 -6.38
C VAL A 46 -5.37 10.44 -7.55
N PHE A 47 -5.99 9.52 -8.25
CA PHE A 47 -6.89 9.80 -9.37
C PHE A 47 -8.27 9.25 -9.05
N SER A 48 -9.32 9.98 -9.42
CA SER A 48 -10.71 9.56 -9.19
C SER A 48 -11.49 9.39 -10.48
N SER A 49 -12.48 8.48 -10.48
CA SER A 49 -13.38 8.27 -11.61
C SER A 49 -14.77 7.83 -11.14
N ASP A 50 -15.80 8.30 -11.83
CA ASP A 50 -17.18 7.83 -11.65
C ASP A 50 -17.51 6.59 -12.52
N ASN A 51 -16.68 6.27 -13.52
CA ASN A 51 -17.04 5.34 -14.59
C ASN A 51 -15.91 4.47 -15.12
N LEU A 52 -14.70 4.51 -14.48
CA LEU A 52 -13.48 3.79 -14.89
C LEU A 52 -12.92 4.20 -16.27
N LYS A 53 -13.40 5.30 -16.86
CA LYS A 53 -12.98 5.79 -18.17
C LYS A 53 -12.39 7.19 -18.09
N ASP A 54 -13.09 8.08 -17.43
CA ASP A 54 -12.71 9.47 -17.29
C ASP A 54 -12.10 9.65 -15.90
N TRP A 55 -10.80 9.89 -15.87
CA TRP A 55 -10.05 10.00 -14.63
C TRP A 55 -9.67 11.45 -14.39
N LYS A 56 -9.89 11.90 -13.17
CA LYS A 56 -9.50 13.21 -12.67
C LYS A 56 -8.29 13.06 -11.78
N ASP A 57 -7.23 13.84 -12.05
CA ASP A 57 -6.10 13.98 -11.14
C ASP A 57 -6.53 14.83 -9.93
N GLU A 58 -6.50 14.24 -8.75
CA GLU A 58 -6.82 14.90 -7.48
C GLU A 58 -5.56 15.49 -6.81
N GLY A 59 -4.39 15.23 -7.38
CA GLY A 59 -3.11 15.77 -6.93
C GLY A 59 -2.33 14.85 -5.99
N VAL A 60 -1.28 15.41 -5.40
CA VAL A 60 -0.41 14.71 -4.44
C VAL A 60 -1.14 14.59 -3.11
N MET A 61 -1.25 13.36 -2.60
CA MET A 61 -1.92 13.06 -1.35
C MET A 61 -0.97 12.81 -0.16
N LEU A 62 0.23 12.35 -0.45
CA LEU A 62 1.28 12.09 0.55
C LEU A 62 2.65 12.32 -0.07
N ASP A 63 3.48 13.15 0.56
CA ASP A 63 4.84 13.48 0.12
C ASP A 63 5.85 13.11 1.22
N LEU A 64 6.73 12.13 0.92
CA LEU A 64 7.74 11.62 1.85
C LEU A 64 8.87 12.62 2.13
N LYS A 65 9.03 13.64 1.28
CA LYS A 65 10.03 14.70 1.46
C LYS A 65 9.50 15.93 2.19
N SER A 66 8.23 15.91 2.55
CA SER A 66 7.62 16.95 3.36
C SER A 66 7.59 16.56 4.86
N ASP A 67 7.03 17.42 5.69
CA ASP A 67 6.77 17.15 7.10
C ASP A 67 5.61 16.16 7.35
N GLN A 68 4.96 15.68 6.29
CA GLN A 68 3.89 14.69 6.38
C GLN A 68 4.41 13.32 6.85
N VAL A 69 5.66 12.94 6.47
CA VAL A 69 6.27 11.65 6.82
C VAL A 69 7.65 11.89 7.42
N ALA A 70 7.78 11.62 8.71
CA ALA A 70 9.02 11.91 9.45
C ALA A 70 10.11 10.84 9.31
N TRP A 71 9.74 9.60 8.93
CA TRP A 71 10.63 8.45 8.97
C TRP A 71 11.19 8.03 7.60
N ALA A 72 10.58 8.49 6.49
CA ALA A 72 11.01 8.14 5.13
C ALA A 72 11.11 9.38 4.25
N ASP A 73 12.00 9.37 3.26
CA ASP A 73 12.28 10.49 2.37
C ASP A 73 12.36 10.13 0.87
N GLY A 74 12.10 8.89 0.51
CA GLY A 74 12.17 8.44 -0.87
C GLY A 74 11.66 7.03 -1.10
N ASN A 75 11.64 6.61 -2.35
CA ASN A 75 11.09 5.34 -2.81
C ASN A 75 9.66 5.12 -2.30
N ALA A 76 8.78 6.10 -2.59
CA ALA A 76 7.35 6.00 -2.37
C ALA A 76 6.76 4.93 -3.30
N TRP A 77 6.77 3.66 -2.86
CA TRP A 77 6.51 2.51 -3.71
C TRP A 77 5.31 1.69 -3.29
N ALA A 78 4.72 1.03 -4.30
CA ALA A 78 3.74 -0.03 -4.22
C ALA A 78 2.73 0.17 -3.09
N PRO A 79 1.85 1.17 -3.23
CA PRO A 79 0.85 1.48 -2.21
C PRO A 79 -0.29 0.46 -2.23
N CYS A 80 -0.90 0.27 -1.06
CA CYS A 80 -2.19 -0.38 -0.92
C CYS A 80 -3.12 0.51 -0.11
N ILE A 81 -4.42 0.48 -0.40
CA ILE A 81 -5.44 1.26 0.28
C ILE A 81 -6.60 0.38 0.73
N GLU A 82 -7.04 0.57 1.97
CA GLU A 82 -8.21 -0.10 2.51
C GLU A 82 -9.22 0.92 3.04
N GLU A 83 -10.48 0.80 2.60
CA GLU A 83 -11.61 1.55 3.16
C GLU A 83 -12.29 0.70 4.23
N LYS A 84 -12.39 1.21 5.45
CA LYS A 84 -13.05 0.50 6.54
C LYS A 84 -14.09 1.37 7.23
N MET A 85 -15.26 0.79 7.49
CA MET A 85 -16.27 1.42 8.33
C MET A 85 -15.90 1.26 9.80
N VAL A 86 -15.77 2.37 10.50
CA VAL A 86 -15.42 2.43 11.93
C VAL A 86 -16.70 2.70 12.73
N ASP A 87 -16.93 1.89 13.76
CA ASP A 87 -18.09 1.98 14.66
C ASP A 87 -19.46 1.97 13.96
N GLY A 88 -19.53 1.47 12.74
CA GLY A 88 -20.74 1.47 11.93
C GLY A 88 -21.27 2.87 11.55
N LYS A 89 -20.44 3.91 11.64
CA LYS A 89 -20.86 5.31 11.53
C LYS A 89 -20.16 6.08 10.42
N TYR A 90 -18.86 5.87 10.22
CA TYR A 90 -18.05 6.62 9.27
C TYR A 90 -16.99 5.74 8.66
N TYR A 91 -16.52 6.12 7.48
CA TYR A 91 -15.41 5.45 6.81
C TYR A 91 -14.09 6.08 7.19
N LYS A 92 -13.04 5.24 7.25
CA LYS A 92 -11.63 5.63 7.28
C LYS A 92 -10.90 4.93 6.15
N TYR A 93 -9.83 5.58 5.70
CA TYR A 93 -8.95 5.12 4.65
C TYR A 93 -7.58 4.91 5.23
N PHE A 94 -7.07 3.69 5.06
CA PHE A 94 -5.76 3.27 5.55
C PHE A 94 -4.86 3.05 4.34
N PHE A 95 -3.91 3.94 4.15
CA PHE A 95 -2.99 3.93 3.02
C PHE A 95 -1.64 3.39 3.47
N TYR A 96 -1.30 2.19 3.00
CA TYR A 96 -0.04 1.53 3.31
C TYR A 96 0.95 1.76 2.16
N PHE A 97 2.22 1.93 2.49
CA PHE A 97 3.24 2.23 1.50
C PHE A 97 4.63 1.79 1.96
N SER A 98 5.50 1.56 0.98
CA SER A 98 6.92 1.31 1.22
C SER A 98 7.71 2.62 1.07
N GLY A 99 8.73 2.79 1.90
CA GLY A 99 9.61 3.95 1.83
C GLY A 99 11.03 3.66 2.30
N ASN A 100 11.98 4.48 1.85
CA ASN A 100 13.35 4.47 2.37
C ASN A 100 13.38 5.23 3.69
N PRO A 101 13.82 4.59 4.79
CA PRO A 101 13.92 5.30 6.07
C PRO A 101 15.06 6.33 6.05
N VAL A 102 14.81 7.51 6.60
CA VAL A 102 15.80 8.60 6.77
C VAL A 102 17.02 8.13 7.56
N ALA A 103 16.82 7.21 8.50
CA ALA A 103 17.90 6.62 9.29
C ALA A 103 18.78 5.64 8.48
N GLY A 104 18.47 5.38 7.22
CA GLY A 104 19.13 4.38 6.40
C GLY A 104 18.66 2.95 6.70
N GLY A 105 19.22 1.99 5.95
CA GLY A 105 18.84 0.57 6.06
C GLY A 105 17.95 0.08 4.93
N GLY A 106 17.30 -1.06 5.14
CA GLY A 106 16.33 -1.61 4.18
C GLY A 106 15.01 -0.83 4.18
N LYS A 107 14.24 -0.98 3.11
CA LYS A 107 12.90 -0.38 3.03
C LYS A 107 11.99 -0.84 4.15
N GLN A 108 11.07 0.01 4.53
CA GLN A 108 10.12 -0.20 5.61
C GLN A 108 8.71 0.13 5.12
N ILE A 109 7.70 -0.40 5.80
CA ILE A 109 6.30 -0.16 5.48
C ILE A 109 5.69 0.75 6.54
N GLY A 110 5.07 1.83 6.07
CA GLY A 110 4.27 2.74 6.89
C GLY A 110 2.78 2.66 6.57
N VAL A 111 2.01 3.38 7.36
CA VAL A 111 0.59 3.58 7.13
C VAL A 111 0.19 5.02 7.45
N ALA A 112 -0.59 5.62 6.58
CA ALA A 112 -1.20 6.92 6.78
C ALA A 112 -2.73 6.79 6.76
N VAL A 113 -3.43 7.60 7.54
CA VAL A 113 -4.88 7.49 7.74
C VAL A 113 -5.58 8.79 7.34
N ALA A 114 -6.75 8.66 6.69
CA ALA A 114 -7.60 9.79 6.33
C ALA A 114 -9.09 9.49 6.52
N ASP A 115 -9.90 10.53 6.52
CA ASP A 115 -11.38 10.44 6.53
C ASP A 115 -11.96 10.57 5.09
N SER A 116 -11.11 10.69 4.09
CA SER A 116 -11.46 10.82 2.68
C SER A 116 -10.47 10.04 1.81
N PRO A 117 -10.91 9.45 0.68
CA PRO A 117 -10.02 8.69 -0.21
C PRO A 117 -8.95 9.56 -0.90
N ILE A 118 -9.14 10.88 -0.93
CA ILE A 118 -8.16 11.83 -1.47
C ILE A 118 -7.34 12.54 -0.36
N GLY A 119 -7.51 12.12 0.89
CA GLY A 119 -6.83 12.71 2.04
C GLY A 119 -7.54 13.95 2.62
N PRO A 120 -6.83 14.80 3.40
CA PRO A 120 -5.40 14.69 3.70
C PRO A 120 -5.08 13.43 4.54
N PHE A 121 -4.04 12.71 4.14
CA PHE A 121 -3.54 11.56 4.88
C PHE A 121 -2.56 12.00 5.96
N LYS A 122 -2.67 11.39 7.13
CA LYS A 122 -1.78 11.61 8.26
C LYS A 122 -1.00 10.33 8.55
N ASP A 123 0.30 10.37 8.33
CA ASP A 123 1.22 9.29 8.68
C ASP A 123 1.32 9.11 10.20
N LEU A 124 1.60 7.90 10.66
CA LEU A 124 1.78 7.62 12.09
C LEU A 124 3.05 8.23 12.70
N GLY A 125 3.97 8.73 11.87
CA GLY A 125 5.28 9.21 12.31
C GLY A 125 6.33 8.10 12.48
N HIS A 126 5.98 6.85 12.22
CA HIS A 126 6.88 5.70 12.27
C HIS A 126 6.35 4.55 11.40
N PRO A 127 7.24 3.69 10.87
CA PRO A 127 6.82 2.51 10.11
C PRO A 127 6.19 1.44 11.03
N ILE A 128 5.35 0.60 10.45
CA ILE A 128 4.73 -0.55 11.14
C ILE A 128 5.48 -1.86 10.89
N ILE A 129 6.23 -1.96 9.78
CA ILE A 129 7.14 -3.07 9.48
C ILE A 129 8.54 -2.50 9.23
N THR A 130 9.49 -2.89 10.06
CA THR A 130 10.86 -2.34 10.05
C THR A 130 11.92 -3.31 9.61
N GLU A 131 11.65 -4.63 9.70
CA GLU A 131 12.64 -5.67 9.45
C GLU A 131 12.03 -6.92 8.82
N SER A 132 12.87 -7.68 8.13
CA SER A 132 12.48 -8.95 7.52
C SER A 132 12.39 -10.06 8.57
N PRO A 133 11.30 -10.84 8.59
CA PRO A 133 11.17 -11.99 9.49
C PRO A 133 12.11 -13.15 9.12
N VAL A 134 12.78 -13.09 7.97
CA VAL A 134 13.72 -14.11 7.49
C VAL A 134 15.18 -13.62 7.46
N GLY A 135 15.45 -12.38 7.89
CA GLY A 135 16.80 -11.81 7.96
C GLY A 135 17.39 -11.35 6.62
N HIS A 136 16.64 -11.40 5.53
CA HIS A 136 17.03 -10.93 4.20
C HIS A 136 15.81 -10.41 3.42
N GLY A 137 16.04 -9.84 2.22
CA GLY A 137 14.99 -9.25 1.40
C GLY A 137 14.60 -7.85 1.86
N GLN A 138 13.51 -7.32 1.31
CA GLN A 138 13.02 -5.98 1.60
C GLN A 138 11.56 -6.02 2.08
N GLN A 139 11.18 -5.01 2.85
CA GLN A 139 9.80 -4.81 3.30
C GLN A 139 9.13 -3.87 2.30
N ILE A 140 8.61 -4.46 1.22
CA ILE A 140 7.93 -3.74 0.14
C ILE A 140 6.67 -4.49 -0.30
N ASP A 141 5.94 -3.87 -1.22
CA ASP A 141 4.80 -4.45 -1.92
C ASP A 141 3.75 -4.95 -0.93
N VAL A 142 3.33 -4.02 -0.10
CA VAL A 142 2.31 -4.29 0.91
C VAL A 142 0.94 -4.45 0.26
N ASP A 143 0.21 -5.47 0.71
CA ASP A 143 -1.20 -5.66 0.37
C ASP A 143 -2.02 -5.91 1.62
N VAL A 144 -3.25 -5.44 1.63
CA VAL A 144 -4.19 -5.65 2.74
C VAL A 144 -5.46 -6.29 2.21
N PHE A 145 -5.83 -7.40 2.83
CA PHE A 145 -7.07 -8.10 2.55
C PHE A 145 -7.94 -8.16 3.79
N THR A 146 -9.18 -7.70 3.67
CA THR A 146 -10.20 -7.89 4.71
C THR A 146 -11.10 -9.06 4.31
N ASP A 147 -11.05 -10.13 5.09
CA ASP A 147 -11.87 -11.32 4.89
C ASP A 147 -13.37 -10.98 5.10
N PRO A 148 -14.21 -11.08 4.06
CA PRO A 148 -15.61 -10.72 4.14
C PRO A 148 -16.45 -11.63 5.06
N VAL A 149 -15.93 -12.80 5.41
CA VAL A 149 -16.62 -13.76 6.28
C VAL A 149 -16.36 -13.47 7.75
N SER A 150 -15.09 -13.28 8.12
CA SER A 150 -14.70 -13.04 9.52
C SER A 150 -14.60 -11.55 9.87
N GLY A 151 -14.49 -10.66 8.89
CA GLY A 151 -14.25 -9.23 9.07
C GLY A 151 -12.83 -8.90 9.54
N LYS A 152 -11.94 -9.90 9.59
CA LYS A 152 -10.54 -9.71 9.96
C LYS A 152 -9.74 -9.19 8.79
N SER A 153 -8.80 -8.30 9.08
CA SER A 153 -7.89 -7.75 8.07
C SER A 153 -6.49 -8.34 8.25
N TYR A 154 -5.84 -8.59 7.13
CA TYR A 154 -4.51 -9.20 7.08
C TYR A 154 -3.59 -8.33 6.22
N LEU A 155 -2.35 -8.15 6.68
CA LEU A 155 -1.28 -7.46 5.96
C LEU A 155 -0.35 -8.52 5.35
N TYR A 156 -0.01 -8.35 4.07
CA TYR A 156 0.96 -9.18 3.33
C TYR A 156 2.06 -8.29 2.78
N TRP A 157 3.29 -8.79 2.74
CA TRP A 157 4.43 -8.03 2.21
C TRP A 157 5.65 -8.92 1.95
N GLY A 158 6.64 -8.38 1.23
CA GLY A 158 7.98 -8.94 1.13
C GLY A 158 8.57 -8.95 -0.27
N ASN A 159 9.89 -8.99 -0.31
CA ASN A 159 10.70 -9.20 -1.51
C ASN A 159 11.72 -10.30 -1.25
N GLY A 160 11.69 -11.35 -2.06
CA GLY A 160 12.46 -12.57 -1.84
C GLY A 160 11.89 -13.50 -0.75
N TYR A 161 10.81 -13.11 -0.14
CA TYR A 161 9.95 -13.88 0.78
C TYR A 161 8.56 -13.25 0.79
N MET A 162 7.57 -13.98 1.22
CA MET A 162 6.25 -13.45 1.51
C MET A 162 5.93 -13.69 2.99
N ALA A 163 5.60 -12.64 3.70
CA ALA A 163 5.10 -12.70 5.06
C ALA A 163 3.65 -12.19 5.12
N GLY A 164 2.93 -12.60 6.14
CA GLY A 164 1.60 -12.12 6.45
C GLY A 164 1.34 -12.08 7.94
N ALA A 165 0.47 -11.17 8.36
CA ALA A 165 0.02 -11.07 9.75
C ALA A 165 -1.40 -10.51 9.82
N GLU A 166 -2.19 -10.90 10.83
CA GLU A 166 -3.47 -10.27 11.13
C GLU A 166 -3.23 -8.84 11.65
N LEU A 167 -3.94 -7.87 11.11
CA LEU A 167 -3.97 -6.52 11.65
C LEU A 167 -4.81 -6.47 12.94
N ASN A 168 -4.45 -5.58 13.85
CA ASN A 168 -5.34 -5.21 14.93
C ASN A 168 -6.55 -4.43 14.38
N GLU A 169 -7.58 -4.26 15.19
CA GLU A 169 -8.79 -3.53 14.79
C GLU A 169 -8.51 -2.06 14.43
N ASP A 170 -7.40 -1.51 14.95
CA ASP A 170 -6.92 -0.17 14.64
C ASP A 170 -6.40 0.00 13.19
N MET A 171 -6.16 -1.10 12.48
CA MET A 171 -5.63 -1.15 11.12
C MET A 171 -4.22 -0.55 10.96
N VAL A 172 -3.57 -0.14 12.03
CA VAL A 172 -2.26 0.52 12.01
C VAL A 172 -1.18 -0.24 12.77
N SER A 173 -1.49 -1.45 13.18
CA SER A 173 -0.55 -2.36 13.86
C SER A 173 -0.87 -3.82 13.57
N ILE A 174 0.14 -4.69 13.61
CA ILE A 174 -0.03 -6.13 13.41
C ILE A 174 -0.16 -6.88 14.73
N LYS A 175 -0.90 -7.97 14.73
CA LYS A 175 -0.89 -8.97 15.83
C LYS A 175 0.38 -9.81 15.70
N LYS A 176 1.44 -9.46 16.42
CA LYS A 176 2.78 -10.08 16.30
C LYS A 176 2.78 -11.59 16.40
N ASN A 177 1.89 -12.17 17.19
CA ASN A 177 1.77 -13.63 17.37
C ASN A 177 1.15 -14.35 16.15
N THR A 178 0.64 -13.61 15.16
CA THR A 178 0.09 -14.16 13.91
C THR A 178 1.07 -14.05 12.74
N LEU A 179 2.21 -13.38 12.94
CA LEU A 179 3.23 -13.23 11.90
C LEU A 179 3.69 -14.60 11.39
N THR A 180 3.53 -14.80 10.10
CA THR A 180 3.84 -16.06 9.41
C THR A 180 4.60 -15.77 8.12
N VAL A 181 5.66 -16.53 7.87
CA VAL A 181 6.33 -16.58 6.58
C VAL A 181 5.60 -17.60 5.71
N LEU A 182 5.07 -17.15 4.59
CA LEU A 182 4.22 -17.92 3.68
C LEU A 182 5.01 -18.64 2.58
N THR A 183 6.20 -18.14 2.24
CA THR A 183 7.11 -18.83 1.32
C THR A 183 7.74 -20.06 1.98
N PRO A 184 8.05 -21.13 1.21
CA PRO A 184 8.61 -22.35 1.76
C PRO A 184 9.92 -22.13 2.51
N LYS A 185 10.06 -22.79 3.66
CA LYS A 185 11.30 -22.76 4.45
C LYS A 185 12.44 -23.46 3.69
N GLY A 186 13.62 -22.83 3.68
CA GLY A 186 14.81 -23.40 3.04
C GLY A 186 14.77 -23.40 1.52
N GLY A 187 13.71 -22.87 0.92
CA GLY A 187 13.61 -22.66 -0.50
C GLY A 187 14.34 -21.38 -0.95
N SER A 188 14.64 -21.32 -2.22
CA SER A 188 15.13 -20.12 -2.89
C SER A 188 14.11 -19.64 -3.92
N LEU A 189 14.33 -18.46 -4.50
CA LEU A 189 13.51 -17.96 -5.62
C LEU A 189 13.42 -18.96 -6.81
N LYS A 190 14.41 -19.85 -6.95
CA LYS A 190 14.39 -20.90 -7.96
C LYS A 190 13.40 -22.01 -7.63
N ASP A 191 13.16 -22.25 -6.34
CA ASP A 191 12.32 -23.35 -5.88
C ASP A 191 10.84 -22.98 -5.90
N TYR A 192 10.47 -21.76 -5.53
CA TYR A 192 9.07 -21.32 -5.48
C TYR A 192 8.75 -20.08 -6.33
N ALA A 193 9.75 -19.52 -7.02
CA ALA A 193 9.63 -18.43 -7.99
C ALA A 193 8.93 -17.14 -7.49
N PHE A 194 8.62 -17.02 -6.20
CA PHE A 194 8.07 -15.78 -5.63
C PHE A 194 9.18 -14.74 -5.48
N ARG A 195 8.95 -13.54 -6.01
CA ARG A 195 9.87 -12.42 -5.86
C ARG A 195 9.27 -11.33 -4.95
N GLU A 196 8.13 -10.81 -5.35
CA GLU A 196 7.49 -9.63 -4.75
C GLU A 196 6.04 -9.51 -5.24
N ALA A 197 5.34 -8.43 -4.90
CA ALA A 197 4.02 -8.06 -5.39
C ALA A 197 2.92 -9.06 -5.00
N ALA A 198 2.73 -9.26 -3.69
CA ALA A 198 1.57 -9.99 -3.18
C ALA A 198 0.28 -9.21 -3.51
N TYR A 199 -0.74 -9.93 -4.00
CA TYR A 199 -2.08 -9.39 -4.17
C TYR A 199 -3.09 -10.45 -3.77
N VAL A 200 -3.97 -10.14 -2.80
CA VAL A 200 -4.90 -11.09 -2.21
C VAL A 200 -6.34 -10.63 -2.42
N PHE A 201 -7.17 -11.51 -2.95
CA PHE A 201 -8.60 -11.23 -3.19
C PHE A 201 -9.45 -12.44 -2.85
N TYR A 202 -10.75 -12.22 -2.69
CA TYR A 202 -11.76 -13.24 -2.40
C TYR A 202 -12.44 -13.75 -3.67
#